data_07a93fb74374c93af60152030544dd5d
#
_entry.id   07a93fb74374c93af60152030544dd5d
#
_cell.length_a   1.000
_cell.length_b   1.000
_cell.length_c   1.000
_cell.angle_alpha   90.00
_cell.angle_beta   90.00
_cell.angle_gamma   90.00
#
_symmetry.space_group_name_H-M   'P 1'
#
loop_
_entity.id
_entity.type
_entity.pdbx_description
1 polymer ?
#
loop_
_entity_poly.entity_id
_entity_poly.type
_entity_poly.pdbx_seq_one_letter_code
_entity_poly.pdbx_strand_id
1 'polypeptide(L)'
;MPRPHANRLRAYDNLPRERYQGRASFGEPPSKDKRKKLTDDTLSLIPNVLTSMGYPEQPESTFFSPQLEPLDNNVCPGYVFSDIKVRYGDTFSLARQLLKSRPDYLGKVAVLNCASDTELAGGWRQRSGTTQEDALCYSSTLWPTLDRWKDNYPWRKTVNRSEGNPGECAGIFTSNVVIFRDELTKDCKILGRRDQTTVSVVSVAGLACPPLVPAQKSKARGGEGETQMKLEKDVHTIKERFRMILRMAATQEKSVLLLAALGCGVWKCPPRQMAELLKECLEEPEFNGWFEDIWVGIYDEEVCRIWREVLEVGSS
;
A
#
# COMPACT_ATOMS: atom_id res chain seq x y z
N MET A 1 -23.70 24.07 12.63
CA MET A 1 -22.64 23.23 13.24
C MET A 1 -21.58 22.96 12.19
N PRO A 2 -20.30 23.21 12.39
CA PRO A 2 -19.26 22.93 11.38
C PRO A 2 -19.15 21.42 11.17
N ARG A 3 -19.09 21.00 9.91
CA ARG A 3 -19.07 19.59 9.50
C ARG A 3 -17.76 18.91 9.97
N PRO A 4 -17.81 17.74 10.62
CA PRO A 4 -16.63 17.07 11.20
C PRO A 4 -15.50 16.76 10.19
N HIS A 5 -15.81 16.69 8.89
CA HIS A 5 -14.83 16.39 7.84
C HIS A 5 -13.91 17.58 7.46
N ALA A 6 -14.37 18.80 7.58
CA ALA A 6 -13.54 19.99 7.30
C ALA A 6 -12.37 20.10 8.29
N ASN A 7 -12.58 19.66 9.55
CA ASN A 7 -11.54 19.67 10.58
C ASN A 7 -10.50 18.55 10.38
N ARG A 8 -10.86 17.41 9.81
CA ARG A 8 -9.89 16.33 9.50
C ARG A 8 -8.89 16.76 8.42
N LEU A 9 -9.31 17.56 7.45
CA LEU A 9 -8.43 18.05 6.37
C LEU A 9 -7.47 19.14 6.83
N ARG A 10 -7.91 20.03 7.73
CA ARG A 10 -7.02 21.02 8.37
C ARG A 10 -6.00 20.34 9.30
N ALA A 11 -6.36 19.23 9.93
CA ALA A 11 -5.44 18.41 10.71
C ALA A 11 -4.34 17.78 9.84
N TYR A 12 -4.62 17.48 8.56
CA TYR A 12 -3.65 16.94 7.62
C TYR A 12 -2.54 17.94 7.27
N ASP A 13 -2.89 19.21 7.10
CA ASP A 13 -1.92 20.28 6.81
C ASP A 13 -1.07 20.68 8.03
N ASN A 14 -1.56 20.42 9.25
CA ASN A 14 -0.94 20.82 10.51
C ASN A 14 -0.37 19.63 11.32
N LEU A 15 -0.36 18.40 10.79
CA LEU A 15 0.30 17.30 11.48
C LEU A 15 1.79 17.58 11.61
N PRO A 16 2.35 17.62 12.85
CA PRO A 16 3.78 17.70 13.04
C PRO A 16 4.40 16.51 12.30
N ARG A 17 5.23 16.80 11.32
CA ARG A 17 6.03 15.80 10.60
C ARG A 17 7.16 15.33 11.52
N GLU A 18 6.80 14.84 12.71
CA GLU A 18 7.78 14.21 13.57
C GLU A 18 8.36 13.01 12.87
N ARG A 19 9.67 13.04 12.79
CA ARG A 19 10.51 12.03 12.19
C ARG A 19 10.06 10.67 12.66
N TYR A 20 9.91 9.78 11.72
CA TYR A 20 9.84 8.35 11.96
C TYR A 20 11.10 7.96 12.75
N GLN A 21 11.01 7.93 14.07
CA GLN A 21 12.09 7.48 14.96
C GLN A 21 11.86 6.01 15.34
N GLY A 22 11.70 5.15 14.34
CA GLY A 22 12.00 3.74 14.50
C GLY A 22 13.51 3.60 14.32
N ARG A 23 14.25 3.22 15.36
CA ARG A 23 15.66 2.87 15.27
C ARG A 23 15.79 1.55 14.52
N ALA A 24 15.83 1.61 13.21
CA ALA A 24 16.17 0.47 12.38
C ALA A 24 17.61 0.60 11.87
N SER A 25 18.22 -0.52 11.58
CA SER A 25 19.55 -0.66 10.96
C SER A 25 19.62 -0.17 9.51
N PHE A 26 18.56 0.46 8.98
CA PHE A 26 18.56 1.09 7.68
C PHE A 26 19.04 2.53 7.78
N GLY A 27 19.80 2.96 6.77
CA GLY A 27 20.35 4.31 6.69
C GLY A 27 19.27 5.38 6.75
N GLU A 28 19.64 6.62 7.06
CA GLU A 28 18.74 7.76 6.96
C GLU A 28 18.40 8.04 5.49
N PRO A 29 17.15 8.46 5.17
CA PRO A 29 16.82 8.86 3.82
C PRO A 29 17.62 10.09 3.41
N PRO A 30 17.93 10.27 2.11
CA PRO A 30 18.64 11.42 1.61
C PRO A 30 17.99 12.75 2.04
N SER A 31 18.79 13.83 2.11
CA SER A 31 18.26 15.17 2.41
C SER A 31 17.14 15.57 1.43
N LYS A 32 16.30 16.53 1.82
CA LYS A 32 15.19 17.00 0.98
C LYS A 32 15.66 17.49 -0.40
N ASP A 33 16.79 18.22 -0.46
CA ASP A 33 17.34 18.73 -1.72
C ASP A 33 17.85 17.59 -2.62
N LYS A 34 18.46 16.55 -2.04
CA LYS A 34 18.83 15.34 -2.79
C LYS A 34 17.58 14.62 -3.31
N ARG A 35 16.52 14.50 -2.51
CA ARG A 35 15.28 13.86 -2.94
C ARG A 35 14.60 14.65 -4.08
N LYS A 36 14.64 15.99 -4.04
CA LYS A 36 14.12 16.81 -5.14
C LYS A 36 14.87 16.54 -6.45
N LYS A 37 16.19 16.53 -6.41
CA LYS A 37 17.01 16.17 -7.58
C LYS A 37 16.71 14.74 -8.05
N LEU A 38 16.54 13.81 -7.12
CA LEU A 38 16.18 12.42 -7.42
C LEU A 38 14.82 12.31 -8.10
N THR A 39 13.83 13.15 -7.73
CA THR A 39 12.53 13.22 -8.41
C THR A 39 12.71 13.55 -9.89
N ASP A 40 13.43 14.64 -10.21
CA ASP A 40 13.65 15.09 -11.58
C ASP A 40 14.44 14.03 -12.38
N ASP A 41 15.48 13.46 -11.78
CA ASP A 41 16.29 12.41 -12.40
C ASP A 41 15.48 11.14 -12.67
N THR A 42 14.64 10.72 -11.69
CA THR A 42 13.75 9.57 -11.88
C THR A 42 12.77 9.78 -13.03
N LEU A 43 12.13 10.94 -13.09
CA LEU A 43 11.19 11.27 -14.17
C LEU A 43 11.87 11.26 -15.54
N SER A 44 13.10 11.79 -15.64
CA SER A 44 13.87 11.82 -16.90
C SER A 44 14.27 10.43 -17.40
N LEU A 45 14.48 9.47 -16.51
CA LEU A 45 14.90 8.11 -16.84
C LEU A 45 13.75 7.19 -17.24
N ILE A 46 12.52 7.44 -16.76
CA ILE A 46 11.37 6.56 -16.96
C ILE A 46 11.15 6.16 -18.43
N PRO A 47 11.16 7.06 -19.44
CA PRO A 47 10.94 6.67 -20.83
C PRO A 47 11.99 5.66 -21.33
N ASN A 48 13.26 5.90 -21.01
CA ASN A 48 14.36 5.00 -21.41
C ASN A 48 14.26 3.65 -20.70
N VAL A 49 13.87 3.64 -19.42
CA VAL A 49 13.67 2.40 -18.64
C VAL A 49 12.55 1.58 -19.27
N LEU A 50 11.40 2.16 -19.55
CA LEU A 50 10.26 1.46 -20.15
C LEU A 50 10.64 0.88 -21.52
N THR A 51 11.24 1.67 -22.41
CA THR A 51 11.71 1.21 -23.72
C THR A 51 12.69 0.05 -23.58
N SER A 52 13.66 0.16 -22.67
CA SER A 52 14.65 -0.90 -22.44
C SER A 52 14.04 -2.20 -21.91
N MET A 53 12.90 -2.12 -21.24
CA MET A 53 12.14 -3.27 -20.72
C MET A 53 11.14 -3.83 -21.73
N GLY A 54 10.97 -3.19 -22.88
CA GLY A 54 10.00 -3.59 -23.91
C GLY A 54 8.55 -3.19 -23.61
N TYR A 55 8.37 -2.22 -22.72
CA TYR A 55 7.04 -1.69 -22.37
C TYR A 55 6.72 -0.42 -23.16
N PRO A 56 5.43 -0.11 -23.39
CA PRO A 56 5.02 1.15 -23.97
C PRO A 56 5.44 2.32 -23.08
N GLU A 57 5.57 3.51 -23.65
CA GLU A 57 5.98 4.72 -22.94
C GLU A 57 5.11 5.05 -21.71
N GLN A 58 3.88 4.60 -21.71
CA GLN A 58 2.94 4.75 -20.60
C GLN A 58 2.32 3.38 -20.24
N PRO A 59 2.72 2.78 -19.12
CA PRO A 59 2.10 1.56 -18.60
C PRO A 59 0.59 1.76 -18.40
N GLU A 60 -0.17 0.69 -18.55
CA GLU A 60 -1.62 0.72 -18.35
C GLU A 60 -1.95 0.90 -16.86
N SER A 61 -2.90 1.79 -16.60
CA SER A 61 -3.50 1.94 -15.28
C SER A 61 -5.00 2.18 -15.38
N THR A 62 -5.74 1.67 -14.41
CA THR A 62 -7.20 1.76 -14.33
C THR A 62 -7.60 2.32 -12.98
N PHE A 63 -8.45 3.34 -12.97
CA PHE A 63 -9.06 3.88 -11.77
C PHE A 63 -10.39 3.17 -11.50
N PHE A 64 -10.52 2.57 -10.34
CA PHE A 64 -11.72 1.90 -9.87
C PHE A 64 -12.44 2.77 -8.84
N SER A 65 -13.71 3.04 -9.08
CA SER A 65 -14.64 3.73 -8.17
C SER A 65 -16.07 3.53 -8.71
N PRO A 66 -17.04 3.14 -7.87
CA PRO A 66 -16.95 2.74 -6.47
C PRO A 66 -16.26 1.37 -6.26
N GLN A 67 -16.55 0.72 -5.11
CA GLN A 67 -16.10 -0.63 -4.78
C GLN A 67 -16.41 -1.63 -5.90
N LEU A 68 -15.47 -2.55 -6.15
CA LEU A 68 -15.69 -3.67 -7.06
C LEU A 68 -16.74 -4.64 -6.52
N GLU A 69 -17.47 -5.27 -7.43
CA GLU A 69 -18.36 -6.38 -7.09
C GLU A 69 -17.59 -7.54 -6.42
N PRO A 70 -18.24 -8.32 -5.55
CA PRO A 70 -17.65 -9.52 -5.00
C PRO A 70 -17.15 -10.48 -6.08
N LEU A 71 -16.07 -11.19 -5.78
CA LEU A 71 -15.46 -12.15 -6.69
C LEU A 71 -16.41 -13.32 -6.95
N ASP A 72 -16.47 -13.76 -8.21
CA ASP A 72 -17.23 -14.96 -8.60
C ASP A 72 -16.42 -16.23 -8.32
N ASN A 73 -16.79 -16.98 -7.29
CA ASN A 73 -16.11 -18.22 -6.91
C ASN A 73 -16.14 -19.30 -7.99
N ASN A 74 -17.02 -19.20 -9.01
CA ASN A 74 -17.04 -20.17 -10.12
C ASN A 74 -15.81 -20.06 -11.03
N VAL A 75 -15.14 -18.90 -11.04
CA VAL A 75 -13.90 -18.68 -11.82
C VAL A 75 -12.66 -18.61 -10.93
N CYS A 76 -12.79 -18.98 -9.66
CA CYS A 76 -11.68 -19.00 -8.71
C CYS A 76 -10.63 -20.04 -9.16
N PRO A 77 -9.33 -19.67 -9.20
CA PRO A 77 -8.26 -20.58 -9.62
C PRO A 77 -8.05 -21.77 -8.68
N GLY A 78 -8.51 -21.69 -7.44
CA GLY A 78 -8.38 -22.77 -6.46
C GLY A 78 -6.96 -22.96 -5.93
N TYR A 79 -6.19 -21.88 -5.81
CA TYR A 79 -4.84 -21.97 -5.24
C TYR A 79 -4.87 -22.46 -3.80
N VAL A 80 -3.89 -23.28 -3.46
CA VAL A 80 -3.61 -23.64 -2.06
C VAL A 80 -2.83 -22.49 -1.45
N PHE A 81 -3.45 -21.80 -0.50
CA PHE A 81 -2.85 -20.66 0.17
C PHE A 81 -1.68 -21.11 1.08
N SER A 82 -0.54 -20.46 0.94
CA SER A 82 0.55 -20.56 1.90
C SER A 82 0.33 -19.57 3.06
N ASP A 83 1.02 -19.79 4.17
CA ASP A 83 0.95 -18.88 5.31
C ASP A 83 1.34 -17.44 4.94
N ILE A 84 0.71 -16.46 5.60
CA ILE A 84 1.10 -15.05 5.47
C ILE A 84 2.49 -14.85 6.05
N LYS A 85 3.36 -14.17 5.31
CA LYS A 85 4.74 -13.88 5.70
C LYS A 85 4.93 -12.40 5.95
N VAL A 86 5.12 -12.00 7.19
CA VAL A 86 5.44 -10.61 7.54
C VAL A 86 6.95 -10.40 7.51
N ARG A 87 7.41 -9.45 6.72
CA ARG A 87 8.84 -9.16 6.49
C ARG A 87 9.16 -7.71 6.80
N TYR A 88 10.24 -7.51 7.54
CA TYR A 88 10.79 -6.20 7.76
C TYR A 88 11.56 -5.74 6.53
N GLY A 89 11.21 -4.58 5.97
CA GLY A 89 11.90 -4.03 4.80
C GLY A 89 11.04 -3.14 3.91
N ASP A 90 11.72 -2.53 2.95
CA ASP A 90 11.09 -1.76 1.88
C ASP A 90 10.28 -2.66 0.94
N THR A 91 9.10 -2.22 0.56
CA THR A 91 8.14 -3.03 -0.19
C THR A 91 8.69 -3.47 -1.55
N PHE A 92 9.31 -2.58 -2.33
CA PHE A 92 9.88 -2.95 -3.63
C PHE A 92 11.18 -3.76 -3.51
N SER A 93 11.97 -3.53 -2.46
CA SER A 93 13.13 -4.37 -2.17
C SER A 93 12.71 -5.81 -1.84
N LEU A 94 11.63 -6.00 -1.09
CA LEU A 94 11.04 -7.31 -0.80
C LEU A 94 10.44 -7.96 -2.06
N ALA A 95 9.77 -7.18 -2.94
CA ALA A 95 9.27 -7.70 -4.22
C ALA A 95 10.40 -8.23 -5.11
N ARG A 96 11.53 -7.52 -5.17
CA ARG A 96 12.72 -7.97 -5.90
C ARG A 96 13.30 -9.25 -5.30
N GLN A 97 13.38 -9.36 -3.97
CA GLN A 97 13.85 -10.57 -3.28
C GLN A 97 12.93 -11.76 -3.56
N LEU A 98 11.60 -11.53 -3.48
CA LEU A 98 10.60 -12.56 -3.78
C LEU A 98 10.76 -13.07 -5.22
N LEU A 99 10.79 -12.19 -6.21
CA LEU A 99 10.92 -12.56 -7.61
C LEU A 99 12.28 -13.18 -7.95
N LYS A 100 13.34 -12.84 -7.22
CA LYS A 100 14.64 -13.51 -7.37
C LYS A 100 14.62 -14.94 -6.82
N SER A 101 13.91 -15.19 -5.74
CA SER A 101 13.76 -16.52 -5.14
C SER A 101 12.69 -17.38 -5.83
N ARG A 102 11.69 -16.75 -6.42
CA ARG A 102 10.54 -17.35 -7.11
C ARG A 102 10.32 -16.69 -8.47
N PRO A 103 11.18 -16.99 -9.47
CA PRO A 103 11.03 -16.43 -10.82
C PRO A 103 9.71 -16.80 -11.51
N ASP A 104 9.09 -17.89 -11.10
CA ASP A 104 7.76 -18.37 -11.54
C ASP A 104 6.61 -17.44 -11.12
N TYR A 105 6.86 -16.50 -10.22
CA TYR A 105 5.90 -15.46 -9.82
C TYR A 105 5.96 -14.20 -10.71
N LEU A 106 6.86 -14.13 -11.68
CA LEU A 106 6.90 -13.01 -12.61
C LEU A 106 5.56 -12.84 -13.34
N GLY A 107 5.02 -11.64 -13.33
CA GLY A 107 3.69 -11.33 -13.88
C GLY A 107 2.52 -11.57 -12.93
N LYS A 108 2.72 -12.33 -11.83
CA LYS A 108 1.67 -12.67 -10.86
C LYS A 108 1.65 -11.75 -9.63
N VAL A 109 2.71 -10.97 -9.41
CA VAL A 109 2.86 -10.16 -8.19
C VAL A 109 2.11 -8.84 -8.29
N ALA A 110 1.26 -8.57 -7.30
CA ALA A 110 0.71 -7.25 -7.03
C ALA A 110 1.26 -6.68 -5.71
N VAL A 111 1.76 -5.45 -5.77
CA VAL A 111 2.32 -4.72 -4.64
C VAL A 111 1.34 -3.65 -4.19
N LEU A 112 1.07 -3.56 -2.89
CA LEU A 112 0.26 -2.48 -2.33
C LEU A 112 1.04 -1.17 -2.25
N ASN A 113 0.52 -0.14 -2.88
CA ASN A 113 0.85 1.26 -2.63
C ASN A 113 -0.14 1.83 -1.60
N CYS A 114 0.35 2.22 -0.43
CA CYS A 114 -0.42 2.94 0.60
C CYS A 114 -0.64 4.39 0.13
N ALA A 115 -1.54 4.56 -0.82
CA ALA A 115 -1.73 5.78 -1.57
C ALA A 115 -2.37 6.91 -0.74
N SER A 116 -2.15 8.14 -1.16
CA SER A 116 -2.98 9.27 -0.76
C SER A 116 -4.25 9.29 -1.60
N ASP A 117 -5.40 9.57 -0.97
CA ASP A 117 -6.68 9.83 -1.64
C ASP A 117 -6.96 11.33 -1.85
N THR A 118 -6.06 12.19 -1.38
CA THR A 118 -6.22 13.66 -1.41
C THR A 118 -5.31 14.34 -2.40
N GLU A 119 -4.10 13.84 -2.58
CA GLU A 119 -3.10 14.41 -3.46
C GLU A 119 -2.41 13.31 -4.29
N LEU A 120 -2.21 13.59 -5.55
CA LEU A 120 -1.50 12.71 -6.47
C LEU A 120 -0.14 12.28 -5.88
N ALA A 121 0.05 10.98 -5.73
CA ALA A 121 1.25 10.37 -5.17
C ALA A 121 1.71 11.05 -3.86
N GLY A 122 0.75 11.42 -2.97
CA GLY A 122 1.06 12.09 -1.70
C GLY A 122 1.77 13.43 -1.82
N GLY A 123 1.77 14.04 -3.01
CA GLY A 123 2.55 15.25 -3.31
C GLY A 123 4.03 14.99 -3.51
N TRP A 124 4.45 13.80 -3.90
CA TRP A 124 5.84 13.39 -4.10
C TRP A 124 6.67 14.41 -4.91
N ARG A 125 6.13 14.87 -6.05
CA ARG A 125 6.82 15.80 -6.93
C ARG A 125 7.07 17.18 -6.31
N GLN A 126 6.15 17.66 -5.48
CA GLN A 126 6.20 18.98 -4.85
C GLN A 126 6.88 18.96 -3.48
N ARG A 127 6.64 17.93 -2.70
CA ARG A 127 7.03 17.86 -1.28
C ARG A 127 8.31 17.08 -1.04
N SER A 128 8.70 16.19 -1.95
CA SER A 128 9.86 15.30 -1.79
C SER A 128 9.81 14.54 -0.45
N GLY A 129 8.68 13.86 -0.20
CA GLY A 129 8.41 13.15 1.04
C GLY A 129 9.22 11.86 1.23
N THR A 130 8.87 11.10 2.26
CA THR A 130 9.52 9.82 2.62
C THR A 130 8.52 8.76 3.05
N THR A 131 7.25 8.88 2.64
CA THR A 131 6.24 7.85 2.86
C THR A 131 6.52 6.62 2.01
N GLN A 132 5.79 5.54 2.24
CA GLN A 132 5.90 4.35 1.39
C GLN A 132 5.56 4.68 -0.07
N GLU A 133 4.50 5.46 -0.35
CA GLU A 133 4.15 5.91 -1.70
C GLU A 133 5.26 6.74 -2.35
N ASP A 134 5.88 7.67 -1.58
CA ASP A 134 7.04 8.43 -2.05
C ASP A 134 8.20 7.49 -2.44
N ALA A 135 8.51 6.48 -1.60
CA ALA A 135 9.59 5.53 -1.84
C ALA A 135 9.35 4.72 -3.12
N LEU A 136 8.11 4.27 -3.35
CA LEU A 136 7.75 3.58 -4.59
C LEU A 136 7.92 4.48 -5.82
N CYS A 137 7.53 5.75 -5.73
CA CYS A 137 7.68 6.71 -6.82
C CYS A 137 9.15 7.05 -7.12
N TYR A 138 10.03 7.11 -6.11
CA TYR A 138 11.47 7.32 -6.33
C TYR A 138 12.13 6.15 -7.05
N SER A 139 11.68 4.93 -6.78
CA SER A 139 12.41 3.72 -7.19
C SER A 139 11.86 3.04 -8.46
N SER A 140 10.77 3.59 -9.05
CA SER A 140 10.08 2.91 -10.15
C SER A 140 9.45 3.84 -11.18
N THR A 141 8.78 3.22 -12.14
CA THR A 141 7.98 3.89 -13.18
C THR A 141 6.53 4.17 -12.73
N LEU A 142 6.23 4.18 -11.44
CA LEU A 142 4.86 4.29 -10.93
C LEU A 142 4.24 5.68 -11.16
N TRP A 143 4.99 6.76 -10.93
CA TRP A 143 4.41 8.10 -10.90
C TRP A 143 3.61 8.50 -12.17
N PRO A 144 4.09 8.30 -13.42
CA PRO A 144 3.33 8.68 -14.62
C PRO A 144 1.98 7.96 -14.73
N THR A 145 1.86 6.77 -14.17
CA THR A 145 0.62 5.99 -14.20
C THR A 145 -0.42 6.55 -13.25
N LEU A 146 0.02 7.12 -12.12
CA LEU A 146 -0.83 7.85 -11.19
C LEU A 146 -1.21 9.22 -11.75
N ASP A 147 -0.30 9.93 -12.43
CA ASP A 147 -0.52 11.26 -13.02
C ASP A 147 -1.64 11.25 -14.07
N ARG A 148 -1.86 10.12 -14.75
CA ARG A 148 -3.00 9.91 -15.66
C ARG A 148 -4.34 10.20 -14.98
N TRP A 149 -4.44 9.97 -13.68
CA TRP A 149 -5.65 10.10 -12.88
C TRP A 149 -5.68 11.36 -12.01
N LYS A 150 -4.83 12.34 -12.28
CA LYS A 150 -4.70 13.59 -11.48
C LYS A 150 -6.03 14.31 -11.27
N ASP A 151 -6.92 14.31 -12.26
CA ASP A 151 -8.21 15.00 -12.19
C ASP A 151 -9.24 14.27 -11.29
N ASN A 152 -8.95 13.01 -10.93
CA ASN A 152 -9.74 12.24 -9.98
C ASN A 152 -9.41 12.57 -8.52
N TYR A 153 -8.32 13.29 -8.26
CA TYR A 153 -7.97 13.71 -6.90
C TYR A 153 -8.72 14.99 -6.48
N PRO A 154 -9.17 15.09 -5.24
CA PRO A 154 -9.22 14.02 -4.25
C PRO A 154 -10.29 12.98 -4.61
N TRP A 155 -9.98 11.69 -4.44
CA TRP A 155 -10.84 10.55 -4.84
C TRP A 155 -12.28 10.63 -4.32
N ARG A 156 -12.50 11.28 -3.18
CA ARG A 156 -13.84 11.55 -2.64
C ARG A 156 -14.77 12.37 -3.54
N LYS A 157 -14.26 13.06 -4.57
CA LYS A 157 -15.09 13.79 -5.55
C LYS A 157 -15.76 12.83 -6.52
N THR A 158 -15.14 11.68 -6.77
CA THR A 158 -15.63 10.67 -7.72
C THR A 158 -16.51 9.63 -7.05
N VAL A 159 -16.47 9.55 -5.72
CA VAL A 159 -17.32 8.66 -4.94
C VAL A 159 -18.63 9.35 -4.62
N ASN A 160 -19.72 8.89 -5.24
CA ASN A 160 -21.07 9.40 -4.96
C ASN A 160 -21.45 9.14 -3.50
N ARG A 161 -21.50 10.20 -2.69
CA ARG A 161 -21.92 10.16 -1.29
C ARG A 161 -23.43 10.08 -1.18
N SER A 162 -24.02 8.97 -1.55
CA SER A 162 -25.36 8.64 -1.06
C SER A 162 -25.23 8.20 0.40
N GLU A 163 -26.01 8.80 1.27
CA GLU A 163 -26.03 8.49 2.69
C GLU A 163 -26.15 6.97 2.91
N GLY A 164 -25.18 6.38 3.63
CA GLY A 164 -25.20 4.98 4.02
C GLY A 164 -24.65 3.96 3.01
N ASN A 165 -24.02 4.37 1.92
CA ASN A 165 -23.45 3.41 0.98
C ASN A 165 -22.02 3.01 1.41
N PRO A 166 -21.74 1.71 1.67
CA PRO A 166 -20.40 1.20 1.98
C PRO A 166 -19.38 1.39 0.84
N GLY A 167 -19.81 1.91 -0.31
CA GLY A 167 -19.02 2.05 -1.53
C GLY A 167 -18.10 3.28 -1.62
N GLU A 168 -17.77 3.96 -0.53
CA GLU A 168 -16.74 5.03 -0.54
C GLU A 168 -15.32 4.45 -0.66
N CYS A 169 -15.10 3.57 -1.64
CA CYS A 169 -13.80 2.98 -1.91
C CYS A 169 -13.37 3.34 -3.34
N ALA A 170 -12.13 3.72 -3.49
CA ALA A 170 -11.50 3.93 -4.78
C ALA A 170 -10.05 3.43 -4.74
N GLY A 171 -9.53 3.08 -5.90
CA GLY A 171 -8.16 2.64 -6.05
C GLY A 171 -7.69 2.72 -7.49
N ILE A 172 -6.38 2.60 -7.68
CA ILE A 172 -5.76 2.52 -9.00
C ILE A 172 -5.01 1.20 -9.11
N PHE A 173 -5.30 0.44 -10.15
CA PHE A 173 -4.45 -0.68 -10.56
C PHE A 173 -3.52 -0.23 -11.67
N THR A 174 -2.25 -0.56 -11.54
CA THR A 174 -1.22 -0.30 -12.56
C THR A 174 -0.50 -1.60 -12.89
N SER A 175 -0.49 -1.97 -14.16
CA SER A 175 0.32 -3.10 -14.64
C SER A 175 1.74 -2.66 -14.98
N ASN A 176 2.69 -3.61 -14.97
CA ASN A 176 4.04 -3.44 -15.52
C ASN A 176 4.85 -2.25 -14.98
N VAL A 177 4.73 -2.00 -13.66
CA VAL A 177 5.60 -1.03 -12.99
C VAL A 177 7.01 -1.60 -12.89
N VAL A 178 7.99 -0.92 -13.49
CA VAL A 178 9.39 -1.32 -13.46
C VAL A 178 10.07 -0.74 -12.23
N ILE A 179 10.60 -1.61 -11.37
CA ILE A 179 11.47 -1.24 -10.26
C ILE A 179 12.89 -1.16 -10.83
N PHE A 180 13.46 0.05 -10.91
CA PHE A 180 14.75 0.28 -11.53
C PHE A 180 15.78 0.96 -10.63
N ARG A 181 15.38 1.33 -9.40
CA ARG A 181 16.27 1.85 -8.37
C ARG A 181 16.15 1.05 -7.08
N ASP A 182 17.19 1.11 -6.27
CA ASP A 182 17.17 0.58 -4.91
C ASP A 182 16.33 1.46 -3.97
N GLU A 183 16.14 1.04 -2.75
CA GLU A 183 15.34 1.75 -1.75
C GLU A 183 15.90 3.13 -1.39
N LEU A 184 15.04 3.97 -0.84
CA LEU A 184 15.36 5.37 -0.54
C LEU A 184 16.53 5.52 0.44
N THR A 185 16.66 4.64 1.41
CA THR A 185 17.75 4.64 2.39
C THR A 185 19.10 4.13 1.85
N LYS A 186 19.09 3.59 0.64
CA LYS A 186 20.27 3.26 -0.15
C LYS A 186 20.50 4.27 -1.29
N ASP A 187 20.09 5.52 -1.09
CA ASP A 187 20.21 6.64 -2.04
C ASP A 187 19.52 6.39 -3.40
N CYS A 188 18.53 5.49 -3.48
CA CYS A 188 17.85 5.11 -4.72
C CYS A 188 18.84 4.88 -5.89
N LYS A 189 19.92 4.16 -5.65
CA LYS A 189 20.91 3.85 -6.69
C LYS A 189 20.26 3.13 -7.86
N ILE A 190 20.62 3.48 -9.08
CA ILE A 190 20.14 2.77 -10.27
C ILE A 190 20.60 1.32 -10.21
N LEU A 191 19.65 0.41 -10.38
CA LEU A 191 19.91 -1.03 -10.39
C LEU A 191 20.50 -1.47 -11.74
N GLY A 192 21.41 -2.41 -11.70
CA GLY A 192 21.83 -3.11 -12.92
C GLY A 192 20.64 -3.78 -13.62
N ARG A 193 20.69 -3.91 -14.92
CA ARG A 193 19.61 -4.43 -15.75
C ARG A 193 19.04 -5.79 -15.25
N ARG A 194 19.92 -6.64 -14.71
CA ARG A 194 19.55 -7.98 -14.18
C ARG A 194 18.83 -7.91 -12.82
N ASP A 195 18.95 -6.81 -12.10
CA ASP A 195 18.33 -6.59 -10.80
C ASP A 195 17.04 -5.75 -10.91
N GLN A 196 16.75 -5.21 -12.10
CA GLN A 196 15.48 -4.57 -12.41
C GLN A 196 14.40 -5.64 -12.59
N THR A 197 13.20 -5.35 -12.14
CA THR A 197 12.06 -6.28 -12.27
C THR A 197 10.76 -5.51 -12.44
N THR A 198 9.72 -6.23 -12.79
CA THR A 198 8.39 -5.68 -13.06
C THR A 198 7.37 -6.29 -12.12
N VAL A 199 6.48 -5.46 -11.60
CA VAL A 199 5.35 -5.86 -10.75
C VAL A 199 4.09 -5.08 -11.17
N SER A 200 2.92 -5.57 -10.76
CA SER A 200 1.72 -4.75 -10.74
C SER A 200 1.62 -3.99 -9.41
N VAL A 201 0.95 -2.84 -9.41
CA VAL A 201 0.74 -2.03 -8.21
C VAL A 201 -0.74 -1.77 -7.99
N VAL A 202 -1.21 -2.04 -6.79
CA VAL A 202 -2.55 -1.71 -6.30
C VAL A 202 -2.43 -0.51 -5.37
N SER A 203 -2.96 0.64 -5.79
CA SER A 203 -2.91 1.88 -5.01
C SER A 203 -4.24 2.09 -4.30
N VAL A 204 -4.26 1.97 -2.98
CA VAL A 204 -5.45 2.19 -2.13
C VAL A 204 -5.05 3.02 -0.93
N ALA A 205 -5.91 3.96 -0.56
CA ALA A 205 -5.66 4.83 0.58
C ALA A 205 -6.08 4.17 1.90
N GLY A 206 -5.31 4.37 2.96
CA GLY A 206 -5.75 4.12 4.34
C GLY A 206 -6.65 5.25 4.86
N LEU A 207 -7.13 5.16 6.09
CA LEU A 207 -7.96 6.19 6.71
C LEU A 207 -7.07 7.19 7.48
N ALA A 208 -7.21 8.47 7.16
CA ALA A 208 -6.37 9.51 7.78
C ALA A 208 -6.82 9.80 9.22
N CYS A 209 -5.95 9.53 10.19
CA CYS A 209 -6.09 9.88 11.60
C CYS A 209 -7.49 9.58 12.18
N PRO A 210 -7.94 8.33 12.18
CA PRO A 210 -9.23 7.98 12.80
C PRO A 210 -9.22 8.31 14.29
N PRO A 211 -10.35 8.72 14.88
CA PRO A 211 -10.46 8.84 16.33
C PRO A 211 -10.17 7.50 17.00
N LEU A 212 -9.31 7.50 18.02
CA LEU A 212 -8.89 6.30 18.74
C LEU A 212 -9.43 6.30 20.18
N VAL A 213 -9.60 5.10 20.72
CA VAL A 213 -9.87 4.82 22.13
C VAL A 213 -8.91 3.72 22.62
N PRO A 214 -8.65 3.59 23.92
CA PRO A 214 -7.94 2.43 24.43
C PRO A 214 -8.59 1.12 23.95
N ALA A 215 -7.78 0.18 23.51
CA ALA A 215 -8.28 -1.14 23.12
C ALA A 215 -8.92 -1.83 24.32
N GLN A 216 -10.08 -2.44 24.13
CA GLN A 216 -10.67 -3.28 25.16
C GLN A 216 -9.71 -4.46 25.37
N LYS A 217 -9.39 -4.77 26.65
CA LYS A 217 -8.56 -5.93 27.00
C LYS A 217 -9.23 -7.18 26.44
N SER A 218 -8.88 -7.59 25.24
CA SER A 218 -9.23 -8.91 24.77
C SER A 218 -8.39 -9.92 25.56
N LYS A 219 -8.96 -11.10 25.84
CA LYS A 219 -8.28 -12.20 26.55
C LYS A 219 -7.06 -12.73 25.79
N ALA A 220 -6.84 -12.28 24.57
CA ALA A 220 -5.68 -12.57 23.72
C ALA A 220 -4.70 -11.39 23.79
N ARG A 221 -3.70 -11.49 24.70
CA ARG A 221 -2.38 -10.80 24.70
C ARG A 221 -2.30 -9.38 24.06
N GLY A 222 -3.19 -8.46 24.41
CA GLY A 222 -3.02 -7.04 24.11
C GLY A 222 -2.06 -6.40 25.12
N GLY A 223 -0.99 -5.74 24.67
CA GLY A 223 -0.09 -4.98 25.52
C GLY A 223 -0.80 -3.78 26.15
N GLU A 224 -0.34 -3.34 27.32
CA GLU A 224 -0.78 -2.07 27.92
C GLU A 224 -0.50 -0.91 26.94
N GLY A 225 -1.51 -0.06 26.67
CA GLY A 225 -1.38 1.13 25.81
C GLY A 225 -1.80 0.95 24.34
N GLU A 226 -2.27 -0.22 23.95
CA GLU A 226 -2.83 -0.40 22.60
C GLU A 226 -4.13 0.39 22.41
N THR A 227 -4.35 0.86 21.19
CA THR A 227 -5.53 1.63 20.80
C THR A 227 -6.32 0.94 19.70
N GLN A 228 -7.60 1.28 19.61
CA GLN A 228 -8.48 0.87 18.51
C GLN A 228 -9.28 2.05 17.96
N MET A 229 -9.79 1.92 16.74
CA MET A 229 -10.67 2.93 16.15
C MET A 229 -11.95 3.05 16.97
N LYS A 230 -12.32 4.30 17.28
CA LYS A 230 -13.50 4.63 18.09
C LYS A 230 -14.80 4.35 17.33
N LEU A 231 -14.82 4.57 16.02
CA LEU A 231 -16.04 4.60 15.23
C LEU A 231 -16.13 3.33 14.38
N GLU A 232 -17.23 2.61 14.52
CA GLU A 232 -17.54 1.38 13.77
C GLU A 232 -17.51 1.60 12.25
N LYS A 233 -17.98 2.76 11.79
CA LYS A 233 -17.90 3.15 10.37
C LYS A 233 -16.46 3.27 9.85
N ASP A 234 -15.50 3.64 10.71
CA ASP A 234 -14.09 3.74 10.33
C ASP A 234 -13.51 2.31 10.16
N VAL A 235 -13.90 1.38 11.04
CA VAL A 235 -13.58 -0.06 10.92
C VAL A 235 -14.16 -0.64 9.63
N HIS A 236 -15.44 -0.38 9.37
CA HIS A 236 -16.09 -0.82 8.13
C HIS A 236 -15.38 -0.26 6.88
N THR A 237 -15.05 1.03 6.88
CA THR A 237 -14.32 1.68 5.77
C THR A 237 -12.98 0.98 5.51
N ILE A 238 -12.24 0.61 6.55
CA ILE A 238 -10.96 -0.10 6.39
C ILE A 238 -11.17 -1.50 5.79
N LYS A 239 -12.18 -2.25 6.25
CA LYS A 239 -12.50 -3.56 5.65
C LYS A 239 -12.83 -3.44 4.17
N GLU A 240 -13.64 -2.45 3.78
CA GLU A 240 -13.94 -2.20 2.37
C GLU A 240 -12.68 -1.87 1.55
N ARG A 241 -11.71 -1.16 2.12
CA ARG A 241 -10.43 -0.89 1.45
C ARG A 241 -9.57 -2.15 1.31
N PHE A 242 -9.55 -3.03 2.30
CA PHE A 242 -8.89 -4.33 2.16
C PHE A 242 -9.58 -5.20 1.11
N ARG A 243 -10.92 -5.28 1.10
CA ARG A 243 -11.64 -5.99 0.04
C ARG A 243 -11.33 -5.42 -1.34
N MET A 244 -11.26 -4.09 -1.48
CA MET A 244 -10.88 -3.43 -2.73
C MET A 244 -9.49 -3.85 -3.21
N ILE A 245 -8.50 -3.92 -2.32
CA ILE A 245 -7.14 -4.39 -2.62
C ILE A 245 -7.19 -5.83 -3.16
N LEU A 246 -7.88 -6.72 -2.45
CA LEU A 246 -7.97 -8.14 -2.80
C LEU A 246 -8.74 -8.34 -4.11
N ARG A 247 -9.88 -7.68 -4.29
CA ARG A 247 -10.68 -7.75 -5.51
C ARG A 247 -9.92 -7.21 -6.72
N MET A 248 -9.25 -6.05 -6.61
CA MET A 248 -8.43 -5.53 -7.70
C MET A 248 -7.32 -6.50 -8.10
N ALA A 249 -6.62 -7.09 -7.13
CA ALA A 249 -5.57 -8.04 -7.44
C ALA A 249 -6.12 -9.31 -8.13
N ALA A 250 -7.17 -9.89 -7.57
CA ALA A 250 -7.79 -11.11 -8.10
C ALA A 250 -8.36 -10.91 -9.53
N THR A 251 -9.12 -9.84 -9.76
CA THR A 251 -9.71 -9.53 -11.09
C THR A 251 -8.66 -9.22 -12.15
N GLN A 252 -7.45 -8.87 -11.73
CA GLN A 252 -6.31 -8.64 -12.60
C GLN A 252 -5.34 -9.82 -12.63
N GLU A 253 -5.80 -11.02 -12.22
CA GLU A 253 -5.06 -12.28 -12.26
C GLU A 253 -3.72 -12.24 -11.48
N LYS A 254 -3.70 -11.53 -10.36
CA LYS A 254 -2.53 -11.46 -9.48
C LYS A 254 -2.73 -12.39 -8.29
N SER A 255 -2.02 -13.50 -8.30
CA SER A 255 -2.12 -14.54 -7.28
C SER A 255 -1.12 -14.40 -6.14
N VAL A 256 -0.15 -13.49 -6.27
CA VAL A 256 0.89 -13.23 -5.26
C VAL A 256 0.80 -11.79 -4.80
N LEU A 257 0.60 -11.59 -3.50
CA LEU A 257 0.45 -10.26 -2.93
C LEU A 257 1.67 -9.87 -2.10
N LEU A 258 2.14 -8.65 -2.31
CA LEU A 258 3.05 -7.99 -1.39
C LEU A 258 2.36 -6.77 -0.81
N LEU A 259 1.74 -6.95 0.34
CA LEU A 259 0.98 -5.95 1.08
C LEU A 259 1.90 -5.07 1.95
N ALA A 260 1.34 -4.05 2.57
CA ALA A 260 2.01 -3.16 3.51
C ALA A 260 1.07 -2.82 4.67
N ALA A 261 1.59 -2.25 5.75
CA ALA A 261 0.79 -1.83 6.91
C ALA A 261 -0.02 -0.56 6.58
N LEU A 262 -1.12 -0.74 5.84
CA LEU A 262 -1.98 0.34 5.35
C LEU A 262 -2.39 1.28 6.48
N GLY A 263 -2.08 2.56 6.34
CA GLY A 263 -2.47 3.60 7.29
C GLY A 263 -1.70 3.63 8.62
N CYS A 264 -0.85 2.66 8.93
CA CYS A 264 -0.14 2.59 10.22
C CYS A 264 0.97 3.63 10.39
N GLY A 265 1.44 4.23 9.31
CA GLY A 265 2.47 5.27 9.32
C GLY A 265 1.92 6.65 9.71
N VAL A 266 2.01 7.61 8.78
CA VAL A 266 1.59 9.02 8.98
C VAL A 266 0.11 9.17 9.34
N TRP A 267 -0.75 8.23 8.95
CA TRP A 267 -2.18 8.28 9.22
C TRP A 267 -2.61 7.68 10.55
N LYS A 268 -1.67 7.15 11.34
CA LYS A 268 -1.88 6.73 12.73
C LYS A 268 -3.02 5.74 12.96
N CYS A 269 -3.34 4.89 11.98
CA CYS A 269 -4.22 3.75 12.22
C CYS A 269 -3.58 2.79 13.23
N PRO A 270 -4.35 2.17 14.13
CA PRO A 270 -3.82 1.29 15.19
C PRO A 270 -3.28 -0.02 14.60
N PRO A 271 -1.97 -0.32 14.73
CA PRO A 271 -1.33 -1.40 13.99
C PRO A 271 -1.93 -2.77 14.21
N ARG A 272 -2.25 -3.15 15.46
CA ARG A 272 -2.84 -4.47 15.77
C ARG A 272 -4.21 -4.61 15.13
N GLN A 273 -5.07 -3.63 15.31
CA GLN A 273 -6.42 -3.68 14.72
C GLN A 273 -6.35 -3.71 13.19
N MET A 274 -5.42 -2.99 12.56
CA MET A 274 -5.25 -3.05 11.11
C MET A 274 -4.83 -4.45 10.63
N ALA A 275 -3.93 -5.13 11.35
CA ALA A 275 -3.54 -6.50 11.05
C ALA A 275 -4.70 -7.50 11.25
N GLU A 276 -5.48 -7.34 12.33
CA GLU A 276 -6.68 -8.14 12.61
C GLU A 276 -7.74 -7.98 11.51
N LEU A 277 -8.01 -6.73 11.09
CA LEU A 277 -8.97 -6.46 10.02
C LEU A 277 -8.53 -7.01 8.66
N LEU A 278 -7.23 -6.98 8.36
CA LEU A 278 -6.71 -7.64 7.16
C LEU A 278 -6.91 -9.16 7.25
N LYS A 279 -6.59 -9.77 8.41
CA LYS A 279 -6.78 -11.21 8.63
C LYS A 279 -8.24 -11.61 8.45
N GLU A 280 -9.16 -10.88 9.09
CA GLU A 280 -10.60 -11.11 8.95
C GLU A 280 -11.07 -11.03 7.49
N CYS A 281 -10.58 -10.06 6.70
CA CYS A 281 -10.92 -9.96 5.29
C CYS A 281 -10.36 -11.13 4.47
N LEU A 282 -9.13 -11.57 4.74
CA LEU A 282 -8.52 -12.71 4.04
C LEU A 282 -9.21 -14.04 4.36
N GLU A 283 -9.82 -14.16 5.55
CA GLU A 283 -10.59 -15.34 5.98
C GLU A 283 -12.04 -15.33 5.44
N GLU A 284 -12.48 -14.27 4.75
CA GLU A 284 -13.81 -14.24 4.11
C GLU A 284 -13.90 -15.29 3.00
N PRO A 285 -15.01 -16.05 2.90
CA PRO A 285 -15.19 -17.10 1.88
C PRO A 285 -14.97 -16.61 0.44
N GLU A 286 -15.19 -15.32 0.17
CA GLU A 286 -14.99 -14.67 -1.12
C GLU A 286 -13.55 -14.82 -1.62
N PHE A 287 -12.56 -14.76 -0.71
CA PHE A 287 -11.13 -14.71 -1.08
C PHE A 287 -10.43 -16.06 -1.01
N ASN A 288 -11.14 -17.12 -0.64
CA ASN A 288 -10.57 -18.45 -0.57
C ASN A 288 -10.18 -18.99 -1.96
N GLY A 289 -8.93 -19.39 -2.11
CA GLY A 289 -8.40 -19.97 -3.35
C GLY A 289 -7.96 -18.97 -4.42
N TRP A 290 -7.99 -17.67 -4.15
CA TRP A 290 -7.57 -16.66 -5.12
C TRP A 290 -6.07 -16.33 -5.08
N PHE A 291 -5.38 -16.62 -3.97
CA PHE A 291 -3.97 -16.24 -3.78
C PHE A 291 -3.09 -17.44 -3.44
N GLU A 292 -1.90 -17.47 -4.06
CA GLU A 292 -0.87 -18.50 -3.84
C GLU A 292 0.03 -18.14 -2.65
N ASP A 293 0.43 -16.86 -2.55
CA ASP A 293 1.38 -16.38 -1.54
C ASP A 293 1.07 -14.93 -1.16
N ILE A 294 1.14 -14.61 0.13
CA ILE A 294 0.92 -13.26 0.66
C ILE A 294 2.07 -12.88 1.57
N TRP A 295 2.76 -11.82 1.19
CA TRP A 295 3.77 -11.18 2.02
C TRP A 295 3.27 -9.83 2.49
N VAL A 296 3.71 -9.41 3.68
CA VAL A 296 3.47 -8.05 4.20
C VAL A 296 4.82 -7.42 4.49
N GLY A 297 5.17 -6.39 3.72
CA GLY A 297 6.39 -5.62 3.86
C GLY A 297 6.19 -4.42 4.79
N ILE A 298 6.91 -4.34 5.89
CA ILE A 298 6.76 -3.28 6.89
C ILE A 298 8.12 -2.73 7.26
N TYR A 299 8.29 -1.40 7.13
CA TYR A 299 9.56 -0.71 7.36
C TYR A 299 9.74 -0.20 8.80
N ASP A 300 8.74 -0.36 9.66
CA ASP A 300 8.80 -0.04 11.09
C ASP A 300 8.90 -1.34 11.90
N GLU A 301 9.93 -1.45 12.75
CA GLU A 301 10.22 -2.69 13.51
C GLU A 301 9.08 -3.05 14.46
N GLU A 302 8.54 -2.05 15.16
CA GLU A 302 7.49 -2.29 16.15
C GLU A 302 6.17 -2.69 15.47
N VAL A 303 5.79 -1.98 14.40
CA VAL A 303 4.63 -2.34 13.59
C VAL A 303 4.82 -3.74 12.99
N CYS A 304 6.01 -4.05 12.48
CA CYS A 304 6.33 -5.36 11.93
C CYS A 304 6.19 -6.47 12.97
N ARG A 305 6.67 -6.25 14.20
CA ARG A 305 6.52 -7.19 15.32
C ARG A 305 5.06 -7.44 15.64
N ILE A 306 4.24 -6.38 15.77
CA ILE A 306 2.80 -6.49 16.05
C ILE A 306 2.08 -7.28 14.95
N TRP A 307 2.39 -7.00 13.68
CA TRP A 307 1.76 -7.67 12.55
C TRP A 307 2.14 -9.14 12.47
N ARG A 308 3.39 -9.52 12.81
CA ARG A 308 3.80 -10.93 12.94
C ARG A 308 2.99 -11.66 14.01
N GLU A 309 2.81 -11.03 15.17
CA GLU A 309 2.02 -11.61 16.26
C GLU A 309 0.58 -11.91 15.85
N VAL A 310 -0.01 -11.11 14.95
CA VAL A 310 -1.40 -11.29 14.51
C VAL A 310 -1.49 -12.27 13.34
N LEU A 311 -0.61 -12.17 12.36
CA LEU A 311 -0.76 -12.85 11.07
C LEU A 311 0.02 -14.16 10.98
N GLU A 312 1.14 -14.34 11.71
CA GLU A 312 1.95 -15.55 11.66
C GLU A 312 1.65 -16.52 12.83
N VAL A 313 0.76 -16.18 13.76
CA VAL A 313 0.34 -17.08 14.86
C VAL A 313 -0.75 -18.03 14.37
N GLY A 314 -0.35 -19.26 14.11
CA GLY A 314 -1.23 -20.36 13.69
C GLY A 314 -0.53 -21.42 12.86
N SER A 315 0.73 -21.23 12.51
CA SER A 315 1.54 -22.15 11.71
C SER A 315 2.42 -23.04 12.59
N SER A 316 1.82 -23.73 13.57
CA SER A 316 2.51 -24.72 14.41
C SER A 316 1.74 -26.03 14.43
#